data_8a48b1a97fdb96bb7e02da0645687a98
#
_entry.id   8a48b1a97fdb96bb7e02da0645687a98
#
_cell.length_a   1.000
_cell.length_b   1.000
_cell.length_c   1.000
_cell.angle_alpha   90.00
_cell.angle_beta   90.00
_cell.angle_gamma   90.00
#
_symmetry.space_group_name_H-M   'P 1'
#
loop_
_entity.id
_entity.type
_entity.pdbx_description
1 polymer ?
#
loop_
_entity_poly.entity_id
_entity_poly.type
_entity_poly.pdbx_seq_one_letter_code
_entity_poly.pdbx_strand_id
1 'polypeptide(L)'
;MSNAQKVALVTGSASGLGLALANELVKRDYRVIGLGRKKPESIAEKDFITCDLSDPAAVENIPAMVAERTDHLDLLVNNAGFGGYAAWEELPAAELRRMFEVDFFAPVRLAQLMLPLLAASRGDIINIASVAGISPVPCMGAYSAVKAALKSFSQTLRAEASLQGIRVITVCPGRISTGFSSRAIRLRECPDTPGNNVDPTNFARRVLKALNRNQGILVYPGWYKLFNAFTNTFTDLYMRMALKVWKMR
;
A
#
# COMPACT_ATOMS: atom_id res chain seq x y z
N MET A 1 -11.22 -15.04 29.41
CA MET A 1 -11.10 -15.01 27.95
C MET A 1 -9.62 -15.11 27.64
N SER A 2 -9.16 -16.16 26.98
CA SER A 2 -7.77 -16.33 26.58
C SER A 2 -7.40 -15.15 25.67
N ASN A 3 -6.38 -14.39 26.07
CA ASN A 3 -5.88 -13.26 25.29
C ASN A 3 -5.05 -13.86 24.13
N ALA A 4 -5.74 -14.38 23.09
CA ALA A 4 -5.07 -14.92 21.92
C ALA A 4 -4.16 -13.82 21.34
N GLN A 5 -2.95 -14.18 20.95
CA GLN A 5 -2.00 -13.26 20.33
C GLN A 5 -2.59 -12.71 19.02
N LYS A 6 -2.60 -11.41 18.85
CA LYS A 6 -3.08 -10.77 17.62
C LYS A 6 -2.24 -11.18 16.42
N VAL A 7 -2.89 -11.38 15.28
CA VAL A 7 -2.25 -11.83 14.03
C VAL A 7 -2.39 -10.74 12.94
N ALA A 8 -1.30 -10.45 12.27
CA ALA A 8 -1.26 -9.53 11.14
C ALA A 8 -0.67 -10.19 9.88
N LEU A 9 -1.34 -10.06 8.75
CA LEU A 9 -0.81 -10.43 7.43
C LEU A 9 -0.27 -9.16 6.74
N VAL A 10 1.02 -9.16 6.39
CA VAL A 10 1.68 -7.99 5.78
C VAL A 10 2.26 -8.33 4.42
N THR A 11 1.70 -7.75 3.36
CA THR A 11 2.24 -7.93 2.00
C THR A 11 3.45 -7.01 1.75
N GLY A 12 4.46 -7.51 1.04
CA GLY A 12 5.69 -6.77 0.78
C GLY A 12 6.51 -6.50 2.04
N SER A 13 6.48 -7.41 3.01
CA SER A 13 7.13 -7.30 4.33
C SER A 13 8.65 -7.35 4.31
N ALA A 14 9.30 -7.64 3.16
CA ALA A 14 10.75 -7.83 3.07
C ALA A 14 11.58 -6.54 3.08
N SER A 15 10.99 -5.38 2.87
CA SER A 15 11.75 -4.13 2.77
C SER A 15 10.87 -2.89 2.96
N GLY A 16 11.51 -1.75 3.14
CA GLY A 16 10.86 -0.44 3.11
C GLY A 16 9.76 -0.30 4.16
N LEU A 17 8.61 0.25 3.75
CA LEU A 17 7.49 0.50 4.66
C LEU A 17 6.86 -0.81 5.19
N GLY A 18 6.77 -1.85 4.35
CA GLY A 18 6.22 -3.14 4.78
C GLY A 18 7.05 -3.78 5.89
N LEU A 19 8.37 -3.75 5.77
CA LEU A 19 9.29 -4.23 6.82
C LEU A 19 9.17 -3.35 8.09
N ALA A 20 9.08 -2.05 7.94
CA ALA A 20 8.92 -1.14 9.08
C ALA A 20 7.58 -1.37 9.81
N LEU A 21 6.48 -1.60 9.06
CA LEU A 21 5.18 -1.95 9.64
C LEU A 21 5.23 -3.30 10.35
N ALA A 22 5.82 -4.33 9.72
CA ALA A 22 5.99 -5.65 10.33
C ALA A 22 6.74 -5.56 11.66
N ASN A 23 7.89 -4.87 11.69
CA ASN A 23 8.68 -4.68 12.90
C ASN A 23 7.95 -3.88 13.99
N GLU A 24 7.20 -2.85 13.63
CA GLU A 24 6.41 -2.07 14.61
C GLU A 24 5.18 -2.84 15.12
N LEU A 25 4.64 -3.78 14.34
CA LEU A 25 3.58 -4.68 14.77
C LEU A 25 4.09 -5.74 15.76
N VAL A 26 5.28 -6.34 15.49
CA VAL A 26 5.94 -7.26 16.44
C VAL A 26 6.18 -6.59 17.79
N LYS A 27 6.64 -5.32 17.82
CA LYS A 27 6.79 -4.54 19.07
C LYS A 27 5.48 -4.29 19.81
N ARG A 28 4.34 -4.54 19.19
CA ARG A 28 2.99 -4.40 19.76
C ARG A 28 2.31 -5.77 19.96
N ASP A 29 3.14 -6.80 20.14
CA ASP A 29 2.73 -8.18 20.41
C ASP A 29 1.87 -8.85 19.32
N TYR A 30 1.94 -8.34 18.07
CA TYR A 30 1.38 -9.05 16.94
C TYR A 30 2.31 -10.16 16.48
N ARG A 31 1.74 -11.35 16.24
CA ARG A 31 2.36 -12.32 15.35
C ARG A 31 2.20 -11.85 13.92
N VAL A 32 3.29 -11.67 13.21
CA VAL A 32 3.27 -11.16 11.83
C VAL A 32 3.51 -12.30 10.84
N ILE A 33 2.51 -12.57 10.01
CA ILE A 33 2.65 -13.40 8.82
C ILE A 33 3.08 -12.48 7.68
N GLY A 34 4.31 -12.68 7.19
CA GLY A 34 4.84 -11.92 6.06
C GLY A 34 4.46 -12.57 4.73
N LEU A 35 4.20 -11.76 3.71
CA LEU A 35 3.90 -12.24 2.37
C LEU A 35 4.72 -11.48 1.33
N GLY A 36 5.34 -12.19 0.40
CA GLY A 36 6.11 -11.59 -0.69
C GLY A 36 7.07 -12.57 -1.37
N ARG A 37 7.89 -12.08 -2.29
CA ARG A 37 8.83 -12.89 -3.07
C ARG A 37 10.13 -13.24 -2.32
N LYS A 38 10.44 -12.47 -1.27
CA LYS A 38 11.66 -12.68 -0.45
C LYS A 38 11.30 -12.50 1.01
N LYS A 39 11.78 -13.42 1.84
CA LYS A 39 11.60 -13.40 3.29
C LYS A 39 12.60 -12.43 3.93
N PRO A 40 12.17 -11.54 4.86
CA PRO A 40 13.08 -10.78 5.70
C PRO A 40 13.62 -11.65 6.85
N GLU A 41 14.80 -11.31 7.37
CA GLU A 41 15.40 -12.03 8.51
C GLU A 41 14.54 -11.93 9.79
N SER A 42 13.81 -10.82 9.95
CA SER A 42 12.98 -10.56 11.13
C SER A 42 11.70 -11.38 11.22
N ILE A 43 11.33 -12.16 10.18
CA ILE A 43 10.15 -13.03 10.17
C ILE A 43 10.61 -14.49 10.11
N ALA A 44 10.08 -15.31 11.04
CA ALA A 44 10.38 -16.72 11.06
C ALA A 44 9.89 -17.44 9.79
N GLU A 45 10.55 -18.55 9.39
CA GLU A 45 10.19 -19.30 8.18
C GLU A 45 8.71 -19.74 8.18
N LYS A 46 8.25 -20.27 9.29
CA LYS A 46 6.85 -20.71 9.47
C LYS A 46 5.82 -19.60 9.33
N ASP A 47 6.24 -18.35 9.50
CA ASP A 47 5.39 -17.16 9.45
C ASP A 47 5.61 -16.35 8.16
N PHE A 48 6.23 -16.95 7.14
CA PHE A 48 6.39 -16.32 5.84
C PHE A 48 5.71 -17.14 4.73
N ILE A 49 5.01 -16.43 3.85
CA ILE A 49 4.37 -16.99 2.66
C ILE A 49 5.08 -16.43 1.43
N THR A 50 5.76 -17.30 0.69
CA THR A 50 6.36 -16.92 -0.59
C THR A 50 5.27 -16.88 -1.66
N CYS A 51 5.05 -15.69 -2.22
CA CYS A 51 4.04 -15.47 -3.26
C CYS A 51 4.44 -14.29 -4.15
N ASP A 52 4.25 -14.42 -5.45
CA ASP A 52 4.25 -13.31 -6.39
C ASP A 52 2.83 -12.81 -6.60
N LEU A 53 2.54 -11.61 -6.12
CA LEU A 53 1.22 -10.97 -6.23
C LEU A 53 0.87 -10.54 -7.67
N SER A 54 1.78 -10.68 -8.63
CA SER A 54 1.47 -10.50 -10.06
C SER A 54 0.85 -11.74 -10.71
N ASP A 55 0.82 -12.86 -9.98
CA ASP A 55 0.16 -14.10 -10.39
C ASP A 55 -1.20 -14.23 -9.68
N PRO A 56 -2.34 -14.03 -10.37
CA PRO A 56 -3.66 -14.18 -9.77
C PRO A 56 -3.91 -15.57 -9.18
N ALA A 57 -3.39 -16.64 -9.81
CA ALA A 57 -3.58 -18.01 -9.32
C ALA A 57 -2.84 -18.23 -8.00
N ALA A 58 -1.65 -17.63 -7.84
CA ALA A 58 -0.93 -17.67 -6.57
C ALA A 58 -1.69 -16.93 -5.47
N VAL A 59 -2.36 -15.81 -5.78
CA VAL A 59 -3.17 -15.05 -4.82
C VAL A 59 -4.35 -15.86 -4.30
N GLU A 60 -5.01 -16.65 -5.15
CA GLU A 60 -6.14 -17.51 -4.76
C GLU A 60 -5.76 -18.60 -3.73
N ASN A 61 -4.49 -19.00 -3.67
CA ASN A 61 -4.01 -20.01 -2.73
C ASN A 61 -3.63 -19.45 -1.34
N ILE A 62 -3.54 -18.13 -1.21
CA ILE A 62 -3.12 -17.48 0.06
C ILE A 62 -4.03 -17.82 1.24
N PRO A 63 -5.38 -17.90 1.11
CA PRO A 63 -6.23 -18.25 2.23
C PRO A 63 -5.91 -19.60 2.87
N ALA A 64 -5.65 -20.63 2.07
CA ALA A 64 -5.28 -21.94 2.57
C ALA A 64 -3.95 -21.88 3.34
N MET A 65 -2.95 -21.17 2.81
CA MET A 65 -1.66 -20.99 3.46
C MET A 65 -1.76 -20.20 4.78
N VAL A 66 -2.68 -19.23 4.85
CA VAL A 66 -2.94 -18.46 6.09
C VAL A 66 -3.69 -19.33 7.09
N ALA A 67 -4.69 -20.10 6.65
CA ALA A 67 -5.47 -21.00 7.52
C ALA A 67 -4.64 -22.10 8.18
N GLU A 68 -3.56 -22.57 7.54
CA GLU A 68 -2.58 -23.47 8.16
C GLU A 68 -1.85 -22.84 9.35
N ARG A 69 -1.86 -21.52 9.47
CA ARG A 69 -1.09 -20.74 10.46
C ARG A 69 -1.95 -20.12 11.56
N THR A 70 -3.21 -19.81 11.23
CA THR A 70 -4.11 -19.12 12.15
C THR A 70 -5.58 -19.28 11.73
N ASP A 71 -6.47 -19.21 12.70
CA ASP A 71 -7.93 -19.26 12.53
C ASP A 71 -8.59 -17.87 12.57
N HIS A 72 -7.81 -16.81 12.79
CA HIS A 72 -8.29 -15.43 12.83
C HIS A 72 -7.25 -14.47 12.27
N LEU A 73 -7.66 -13.27 11.86
CA LEU A 73 -6.78 -12.22 11.37
C LEU A 73 -7.22 -10.87 11.93
N ASP A 74 -6.39 -10.26 12.78
CA ASP A 74 -6.69 -8.95 13.36
C ASP A 74 -6.29 -7.79 12.43
N LEU A 75 -5.37 -8.02 11.49
CA LEU A 75 -4.91 -6.97 10.61
C LEU A 75 -4.43 -7.51 9.26
N LEU A 76 -4.99 -6.99 8.18
CA LEU A 76 -4.45 -7.13 6.82
C LEU A 76 -3.76 -5.83 6.40
N VAL A 77 -2.48 -5.90 6.01
CA VAL A 77 -1.72 -4.77 5.47
C VAL A 77 -1.39 -5.01 4.00
N ASN A 78 -2.16 -4.40 3.12
CA ASN A 78 -1.90 -4.33 1.68
C ASN A 78 -0.87 -3.23 1.39
N ASN A 79 0.42 -3.60 1.47
CA ASN A 79 1.54 -2.68 1.29
C ASN A 79 2.38 -3.00 0.05
N ALA A 80 2.40 -4.24 -0.42
CA ALA A 80 3.13 -4.60 -1.63
C ALA A 80 2.75 -3.68 -2.80
N GLY A 81 3.74 -3.30 -3.59
CA GLY A 81 3.53 -2.44 -4.73
C GLY A 81 4.84 -1.96 -5.33
N PHE A 82 4.78 -1.49 -6.55
CA PHE A 82 5.89 -0.85 -7.24
C PHE A 82 5.40 0.28 -8.14
N GLY A 83 6.30 1.19 -8.48
CA GLY A 83 5.98 2.35 -9.31
C GLY A 83 6.69 2.33 -10.65
N GLY A 84 6.41 3.33 -11.49
CA GLY A 84 7.09 3.54 -12.76
C GLY A 84 7.23 5.03 -13.07
N TYR A 85 8.36 5.36 -13.67
CA TYR A 85 8.69 6.66 -14.23
C TYR A 85 8.86 6.47 -15.75
N ALA A 86 7.78 6.72 -16.48
CA ALA A 86 7.70 6.57 -17.93
C ALA A 86 6.69 7.57 -18.49
N ALA A 87 6.94 8.14 -19.68
CA ALA A 87 5.89 8.80 -20.42
C ALA A 87 4.82 7.75 -20.83
N TRP A 88 3.60 8.19 -21.09
CA TRP A 88 2.48 7.29 -21.32
C TRP A 88 2.71 6.35 -22.55
N GLU A 89 3.38 6.87 -23.58
CA GLU A 89 3.71 6.13 -24.80
C GLU A 89 4.89 5.16 -24.65
N GLU A 90 5.68 5.29 -23.59
CA GLU A 90 6.90 4.50 -23.36
C GLU A 90 6.64 3.26 -22.51
N LEU A 91 5.61 3.29 -21.65
CA LEU A 91 5.35 2.22 -20.71
C LEU A 91 4.79 0.99 -21.44
N PRO A 92 5.51 -0.17 -21.41
CA PRO A 92 5.00 -1.39 -22.00
C PRO A 92 3.66 -1.82 -21.40
N ALA A 93 2.71 -2.25 -22.25
CA ALA A 93 1.39 -2.67 -21.77
C ALA A 93 1.44 -3.82 -20.74
N ALA A 94 2.44 -4.71 -20.84
CA ALA A 94 2.65 -5.77 -19.87
C ALA A 94 3.00 -5.22 -18.48
N GLU A 95 3.84 -4.18 -18.40
CA GLU A 95 4.21 -3.54 -17.13
C GLU A 95 3.03 -2.76 -16.53
N LEU A 96 2.21 -2.12 -17.36
CA LEU A 96 0.97 -1.49 -16.91
C LEU A 96 0.04 -2.54 -16.26
N ARG A 97 -0.20 -3.67 -16.93
CA ARG A 97 -1.03 -4.75 -16.39
C ARG A 97 -0.45 -5.30 -15.10
N ARG A 98 0.86 -5.59 -15.05
CA ARG A 98 1.54 -6.08 -13.86
C ARG A 98 1.43 -5.11 -12.68
N MET A 99 1.49 -3.80 -12.93
CA MET A 99 1.29 -2.78 -11.91
C MET A 99 -0.14 -2.83 -11.34
N PHE A 100 -1.15 -2.98 -12.20
CA PHE A 100 -2.53 -3.14 -11.76
C PHE A 100 -2.75 -4.45 -11.00
N GLU A 101 -2.15 -5.55 -11.42
CA GLU A 101 -2.23 -6.83 -10.69
C GLU A 101 -1.70 -6.68 -9.26
N VAL A 102 -0.48 -6.18 -9.09
CA VAL A 102 0.17 -6.11 -7.76
C VAL A 102 -0.42 -5.01 -6.88
N ASP A 103 -0.69 -3.83 -7.45
CA ASP A 103 -1.00 -2.63 -6.68
C ASP A 103 -2.51 -2.39 -6.50
N PHE A 104 -3.36 -3.12 -7.22
CA PHE A 104 -4.82 -2.99 -7.16
C PHE A 104 -5.54 -4.33 -7.04
N PHE A 105 -5.43 -5.23 -8.03
CA PHE A 105 -6.22 -6.47 -8.03
C PHE A 105 -5.85 -7.39 -6.87
N ALA A 106 -4.59 -7.61 -6.59
CA ALA A 106 -4.16 -8.41 -5.45
C ALA A 106 -4.65 -7.84 -4.10
N PRO A 107 -4.50 -6.53 -3.77
CA PRO A 107 -5.10 -5.94 -2.57
C PRO A 107 -6.61 -6.12 -2.47
N VAL A 108 -7.34 -5.91 -3.58
CA VAL A 108 -8.81 -6.11 -3.62
C VAL A 108 -9.15 -7.56 -3.33
N ARG A 109 -8.47 -8.48 -4.03
CA ARG A 109 -8.73 -9.90 -3.88
C ARG A 109 -8.38 -10.43 -2.49
N LEU A 110 -7.25 -9.99 -1.94
CA LEU A 110 -6.87 -10.34 -0.57
C LEU A 110 -7.89 -9.83 0.46
N ALA A 111 -8.42 -8.63 0.30
CA ALA A 111 -9.48 -8.13 1.18
C ALA A 111 -10.73 -9.02 1.15
N GLN A 112 -11.13 -9.51 -0.05
CA GLN A 112 -12.23 -10.45 -0.19
C GLN A 112 -11.94 -11.82 0.42
N LEU A 113 -10.78 -12.39 0.11
CA LEU A 113 -10.38 -13.72 0.53
C LEU A 113 -10.13 -13.83 2.04
N MET A 114 -9.62 -12.75 2.67
CA MET A 114 -9.36 -12.72 4.12
C MET A 114 -10.60 -12.30 4.94
N LEU A 115 -11.70 -11.94 4.27
CA LEU A 115 -12.91 -11.45 4.93
C LEU A 115 -13.41 -12.36 6.07
N PRO A 116 -13.49 -13.71 5.91
CA PRO A 116 -13.94 -14.57 7.00
C PRO A 116 -13.07 -14.49 8.26
N LEU A 117 -11.74 -14.47 8.09
CA LEU A 117 -10.79 -14.39 9.20
C LEU A 117 -10.81 -13.01 9.87
N LEU A 118 -10.96 -11.93 9.08
CA LEU A 118 -11.08 -10.55 9.58
C LEU A 118 -12.41 -10.34 10.32
N ALA A 119 -13.51 -10.90 9.82
CA ALA A 119 -14.81 -10.78 10.47
C ALA A 119 -14.84 -11.50 11.84
N ALA A 120 -14.20 -12.67 11.95
CA ALA A 120 -14.11 -13.42 13.18
C ALA A 120 -13.46 -12.63 14.33
N SER A 121 -12.45 -11.80 14.04
CA SER A 121 -11.74 -10.97 15.01
C SER A 121 -12.24 -9.51 15.08
N ARG A 122 -13.15 -9.10 14.19
CA ARG A 122 -13.47 -7.67 13.92
C ARG A 122 -12.21 -6.87 13.61
N GLY A 123 -11.38 -7.43 12.73
CA GLY A 123 -10.05 -6.96 12.42
C GLY A 123 -10.03 -5.67 11.61
N ASP A 124 -8.85 -5.32 11.14
CA ASP A 124 -8.57 -4.09 10.43
C ASP A 124 -7.95 -4.35 9.06
N ILE A 125 -8.12 -3.42 8.13
CA ILE A 125 -7.43 -3.41 6.83
C ILE A 125 -6.67 -2.09 6.66
N ILE A 126 -5.40 -2.16 6.31
CA ILE A 126 -4.57 -1.03 5.89
C ILE A 126 -4.27 -1.18 4.40
N ASN A 127 -4.71 -0.24 3.57
CA ASN A 127 -4.37 -0.18 2.16
C ASN A 127 -3.38 0.97 1.91
N ILE A 128 -2.18 0.64 1.43
CA ILE A 128 -1.14 1.63 1.12
C ILE A 128 -1.32 2.14 -0.32
N ALA A 129 -2.00 3.26 -0.44
CA ALA A 129 -2.13 4.04 -1.68
C ALA A 129 -0.91 4.96 -1.88
N SER A 130 -1.11 6.19 -2.34
CA SER A 130 -0.06 7.21 -2.52
C SER A 130 -0.69 8.60 -2.66
N VAL A 131 0.10 9.65 -2.38
CA VAL A 131 -0.26 11.02 -2.79
C VAL A 131 -0.35 11.15 -4.30
N ALA A 132 0.37 10.33 -5.09
CA ALA A 132 0.25 10.28 -6.54
C ALA A 132 -1.16 9.80 -7.00
N GLY A 133 -1.87 9.03 -6.18
CA GLY A 133 -3.28 8.67 -6.40
C GLY A 133 -4.27 9.79 -6.00
N ILE A 134 -3.77 10.90 -5.48
CA ILE A 134 -4.59 12.07 -5.13
C ILE A 134 -4.30 13.22 -6.10
N SER A 135 -3.02 13.46 -6.39
CA SER A 135 -2.54 14.51 -7.29
C SER A 135 -1.65 13.85 -8.35
N PRO A 136 -2.18 13.61 -9.57
CA PRO A 136 -1.44 12.92 -10.63
C PRO A 136 -0.17 13.69 -11.00
N VAL A 137 0.88 12.95 -11.38
CA VAL A 137 2.19 13.49 -11.72
C VAL A 137 2.57 13.04 -13.13
N PRO A 138 3.06 13.93 -14.02
CA PRO A 138 3.61 13.53 -15.32
C PRO A 138 4.66 12.43 -15.17
N CYS A 139 4.80 11.57 -16.16
CA CYS A 139 5.64 10.37 -16.17
C CYS A 139 5.35 9.33 -15.06
N MET A 140 4.32 9.54 -14.26
CA MET A 140 3.81 8.58 -13.28
C MET A 140 2.34 8.21 -13.53
N GLY A 141 1.83 8.41 -14.75
CA GLY A 141 0.40 8.26 -15.06
C GLY A 141 -0.17 6.90 -14.67
N ALA A 142 0.50 5.80 -15.02
CA ALA A 142 0.08 4.45 -14.66
C ALA A 142 0.05 4.24 -13.12
N TYR A 143 1.12 4.67 -12.44
CA TYR A 143 1.18 4.58 -10.98
C TYR A 143 0.13 5.46 -10.30
N SER A 144 -0.09 6.67 -10.81
CA SER A 144 -1.15 7.54 -10.31
C SER A 144 -2.54 6.92 -10.47
N ALA A 145 -2.81 6.34 -11.64
CA ALA A 145 -4.09 5.69 -11.93
C ALA A 145 -4.36 4.50 -10.99
N VAL A 146 -3.40 3.58 -10.83
CA VAL A 146 -3.58 2.42 -9.97
C VAL A 146 -3.72 2.79 -8.50
N LYS A 147 -2.97 3.78 -8.01
CA LYS A 147 -3.10 4.25 -6.62
C LYS A 147 -4.38 5.08 -6.37
N ALA A 148 -4.91 5.76 -7.41
CA ALA A 148 -6.23 6.38 -7.36
C ALA A 148 -7.34 5.32 -7.28
N ALA A 149 -7.24 4.25 -8.08
CA ALA A 149 -8.17 3.12 -8.04
C ALA A 149 -8.19 2.47 -6.64
N LEU A 150 -7.01 2.13 -6.09
CA LEU A 150 -6.90 1.56 -4.74
C LEU A 150 -7.46 2.49 -3.66
N LYS A 151 -7.20 3.80 -3.75
CA LYS A 151 -7.76 4.78 -2.83
C LYS A 151 -9.28 4.79 -2.88
N SER A 152 -9.87 4.86 -4.08
CA SER A 152 -11.33 4.88 -4.28
C SER A 152 -11.97 3.60 -3.74
N PHE A 153 -11.45 2.43 -4.11
CA PHE A 153 -11.89 1.14 -3.59
C PHE A 153 -11.83 1.10 -2.06
N SER A 154 -10.72 1.53 -1.46
CA SER A 154 -10.54 1.50 0.00
C SER A 154 -11.56 2.36 0.74
N GLN A 155 -11.97 3.48 0.17
CA GLN A 155 -12.97 4.36 0.76
C GLN A 155 -14.37 3.72 0.74
N THR A 156 -14.73 3.04 -0.36
CA THR A 156 -15.98 2.30 -0.46
C THR A 156 -15.96 1.08 0.46
N LEU A 157 -14.87 0.30 0.43
CA LEU A 157 -14.68 -0.86 1.30
C LEU A 157 -14.82 -0.48 2.79
N ARG A 158 -14.36 0.70 3.20
CA ARG A 158 -14.52 1.16 4.58
C ARG A 158 -15.97 1.22 5.01
N ALA A 159 -16.86 1.70 4.15
CA ALA A 159 -18.29 1.76 4.45
C ALA A 159 -18.91 0.35 4.49
N GLU A 160 -18.63 -0.47 3.50
CA GLU A 160 -19.18 -1.83 3.36
C GLU A 160 -18.69 -2.77 4.46
N ALA A 161 -17.38 -2.79 4.73
CA ALA A 161 -16.77 -3.64 5.74
C ALA A 161 -17.16 -3.26 7.18
N SER A 162 -17.56 -2.00 7.42
CA SER A 162 -18.03 -1.55 8.73
C SER A 162 -19.27 -2.32 9.21
N LEU A 163 -20.09 -2.82 8.29
CA LEU A 163 -21.27 -3.65 8.60
C LEU A 163 -20.88 -4.98 9.25
N GLN A 164 -19.64 -5.42 9.08
CA GLN A 164 -19.07 -6.62 9.69
C GLN A 164 -18.10 -6.28 10.84
N GLY A 165 -18.07 -5.01 11.27
CA GLY A 165 -17.19 -4.54 12.34
C GLY A 165 -15.72 -4.39 11.93
N ILE A 166 -15.40 -4.50 10.62
CA ILE A 166 -14.05 -4.36 10.09
C ILE A 166 -13.77 -2.89 9.80
N ARG A 167 -12.64 -2.38 10.30
CA ARG A 167 -12.21 -1.00 10.02
C ARG A 167 -11.21 -0.99 8.87
N VAL A 168 -11.32 -0.01 7.99
CA VAL A 168 -10.41 0.17 6.86
C VAL A 168 -9.75 1.54 6.93
N ILE A 169 -8.44 1.61 6.77
CA ILE A 169 -7.69 2.85 6.63
C ILE A 169 -6.99 2.90 5.26
N THR A 170 -7.18 4.01 4.56
CA THR A 170 -6.43 4.33 3.34
C THR A 170 -5.23 5.19 3.70
N VAL A 171 -4.04 4.76 3.36
CA VAL A 171 -2.81 5.49 3.63
C VAL A 171 -2.26 6.06 2.32
N CYS A 172 -2.09 7.37 2.24
CA CYS A 172 -1.55 8.07 1.09
C CYS A 172 -0.21 8.74 1.46
N PRO A 173 0.90 7.97 1.41
CA PRO A 173 2.22 8.52 1.69
C PRO A 173 2.72 9.39 0.55
N GLY A 174 3.48 10.44 0.92
CA GLY A 174 4.42 11.09 0.03
C GLY A 174 5.72 10.29 -0.09
N ARG A 175 6.84 10.97 -0.27
CA ARG A 175 8.15 10.29 -0.35
C ARG A 175 8.56 9.72 1.01
N ILE A 176 8.89 8.44 1.03
CA ILE A 176 9.46 7.72 2.17
C ILE A 176 10.79 7.13 1.74
N SER A 177 11.79 7.14 2.62
CA SER A 177 13.14 6.59 2.39
C SER A 177 13.14 5.07 2.42
N THR A 178 12.56 4.42 1.41
CA THR A 178 12.35 2.96 1.39
C THR A 178 13.10 2.22 0.29
N GLY A 179 13.84 2.94 -0.56
CA GLY A 179 14.35 2.35 -1.81
C GLY A 179 13.25 2.02 -2.83
N PHE A 180 12.03 2.52 -2.65
CA PHE A 180 10.92 2.33 -3.61
C PHE A 180 11.27 2.84 -5.00
N SER A 181 11.79 4.07 -5.08
CA SER A 181 12.17 4.69 -6.35
C SER A 181 13.29 3.93 -7.08
N SER A 182 14.22 3.28 -6.36
CA SER A 182 15.30 2.50 -7.01
C SER A 182 14.80 1.18 -7.61
N ARG A 183 13.64 0.69 -7.16
CA ARG A 183 12.99 -0.53 -7.65
C ARG A 183 11.88 -0.26 -8.66
N ALA A 184 11.55 1.01 -8.90
CA ALA A 184 10.57 1.41 -9.89
C ALA A 184 11.06 1.14 -11.32
N ILE A 185 10.13 0.93 -12.24
CA ILE A 185 10.43 0.96 -13.68
C ILE A 185 10.93 2.37 -14.03
N ARG A 186 12.09 2.47 -14.66
CA ARG A 186 12.71 3.76 -14.99
C ARG A 186 12.98 3.85 -16.47
N LEU A 187 12.06 4.44 -17.21
CA LEU A 187 12.23 4.86 -18.60
C LEU A 187 12.45 6.38 -18.69
N ARG A 188 12.13 7.09 -17.60
CA ARG A 188 12.43 8.51 -17.43
C ARG A 188 13.10 8.76 -16.08
N GLU A 189 13.95 9.78 -16.03
CA GLU A 189 14.52 10.24 -14.78
C GLU A 189 13.45 10.94 -13.91
N CYS A 190 13.42 10.58 -12.64
CA CYS A 190 12.57 11.29 -11.69
C CYS A 190 13.25 12.59 -11.28
N PRO A 191 12.60 13.74 -11.47
CA PRO A 191 13.17 15.00 -11.02
C PRO A 191 13.50 14.97 -9.53
N ASP A 192 14.62 15.55 -9.16
CA ASP A 192 14.93 15.82 -7.75
C ASP A 192 13.96 16.90 -7.25
N THR A 193 12.91 16.43 -6.62
CA THR A 193 11.98 17.35 -5.94
C THR A 193 12.46 17.54 -4.51
N PRO A 194 12.63 18.80 -4.07
CA PRO A 194 12.93 19.09 -2.67
C PRO A 194 11.85 18.50 -1.78
N GLY A 195 12.22 17.72 -0.81
CA GLY A 195 11.29 17.16 0.15
C GLY A 195 12.04 16.32 1.18
N ASN A 196 11.70 16.49 2.45
CA ASN A 196 12.24 15.63 3.48
C ASN A 196 11.71 14.22 3.27
N ASN A 197 12.61 13.30 2.93
CA ASN A 197 12.31 11.89 2.94
C ASN A 197 11.94 11.47 4.36
N VAL A 198 10.75 10.92 4.51
CA VAL A 198 10.28 10.46 5.81
C VAL A 198 10.90 9.11 6.13
N ASP A 199 11.40 8.95 7.34
CA ASP A 199 11.88 7.66 7.85
C ASP A 199 10.74 6.64 7.88
N PRO A 200 10.92 5.42 7.32
CA PRO A 200 9.88 4.42 7.23
C PRO A 200 9.36 3.93 8.59
N THR A 201 10.21 3.87 9.62
CA THR A 201 9.82 3.44 10.97
C THR A 201 8.92 4.50 11.63
N ASN A 202 9.30 5.76 11.52
CA ASN A 202 8.49 6.87 12.03
C ASN A 202 7.14 6.95 11.30
N PHE A 203 7.14 6.66 9.99
CA PHE A 203 5.91 6.64 9.24
C PHE A 203 5.02 5.43 9.61
N ALA A 204 5.60 4.24 9.79
CA ALA A 204 4.88 3.05 10.27
C ALA A 204 4.17 3.31 11.61
N ARG A 205 4.86 3.93 12.59
CA ARG A 205 4.26 4.34 13.86
C ARG A 205 3.07 5.28 13.67
N ARG A 206 3.17 6.20 12.72
CA ARG A 206 2.10 7.15 12.38
C ARG A 206 0.90 6.46 11.76
N VAL A 207 1.13 5.49 10.87
CA VAL A 207 0.08 4.66 10.26
C VAL A 207 -0.68 3.90 11.35
N LEU A 208 0.02 3.20 12.24
CA LEU A 208 -0.61 2.43 13.31
C LEU A 208 -1.32 3.34 14.34
N LYS A 209 -0.82 4.55 14.58
CA LYS A 209 -1.53 5.55 15.40
C LYS A 209 -2.83 6.03 14.73
N ALA A 210 -2.82 6.21 13.41
CA ALA A 210 -4.01 6.59 12.65
C ALA A 210 -5.06 5.47 12.65
N LEU A 211 -4.64 4.21 12.54
CA LEU A 211 -5.49 3.03 12.66
C LEU A 211 -6.20 3.00 14.04
N ASN A 212 -5.43 3.16 15.12
CA ASN A 212 -5.99 3.16 16.49
C ASN A 212 -7.01 4.29 16.71
N ARG A 213 -6.89 5.40 15.98
CA ARG A 213 -7.83 6.53 16.00
C ARG A 213 -9.01 6.36 15.05
N ASN A 214 -9.13 5.21 14.39
CA ASN A 214 -10.12 4.92 13.36
C ASN A 214 -10.18 5.99 12.25
N GLN A 215 -9.03 6.56 11.90
CA GLN A 215 -8.91 7.57 10.85
C GLN A 215 -9.13 6.92 9.48
N GLY A 216 -10.14 7.34 8.71
CA GLY A 216 -10.47 6.72 7.43
C GLY A 216 -9.41 6.89 6.35
N ILE A 217 -8.73 8.04 6.32
CA ILE A 217 -7.65 8.34 5.38
C ILE A 217 -6.50 9.09 6.05
N LEU A 218 -5.29 8.58 5.87
CA LEU A 218 -4.06 9.24 6.29
C LEU A 218 -3.29 9.76 5.07
N VAL A 219 -3.29 11.07 4.87
CA VAL A 219 -2.43 11.74 3.88
C VAL A 219 -1.23 12.34 4.61
N TYR A 220 -0.02 11.99 4.20
CA TYR A 220 1.19 12.49 4.85
C TYR A 220 2.35 12.73 3.88
N PRO A 221 3.02 13.86 3.98
CA PRO A 221 2.75 15.04 4.82
C PRO A 221 1.39 15.69 4.59
N GLY A 222 0.83 16.32 5.65
CA GLY A 222 -0.54 16.84 5.62
C GLY A 222 -0.79 17.96 4.61
N TRP A 223 0.24 18.71 4.21
CA TRP A 223 0.13 19.78 3.21
C TRP A 223 -0.33 19.27 1.83
N TYR A 224 -0.14 17.96 1.54
CA TYR A 224 -0.67 17.36 0.30
C TYR A 224 -2.21 17.46 0.20
N LYS A 225 -2.93 17.64 1.29
CA LYS A 225 -4.38 17.88 1.23
C LYS A 225 -4.71 19.22 0.56
N LEU A 226 -3.97 20.28 0.91
CA LEU A 226 -4.11 21.60 0.29
C LEU A 226 -3.59 21.58 -1.15
N PHE A 227 -2.45 20.92 -1.38
CA PHE A 227 -1.89 20.76 -2.71
C PHE A 227 -2.86 20.01 -3.64
N ASN A 228 -3.54 18.97 -3.14
CA ASN A 228 -4.58 18.26 -3.89
C ASN A 228 -5.77 19.18 -4.26
N ALA A 229 -6.23 20.01 -3.34
CA ALA A 229 -7.28 20.98 -3.65
C ALA A 229 -6.83 21.92 -4.79
N PHE A 230 -5.61 22.43 -4.73
CA PHE A 230 -5.02 23.24 -5.80
C PHE A 230 -4.94 22.49 -7.13
N THR A 231 -4.39 21.27 -7.15
CA THR A 231 -4.20 20.49 -8.39
C THR A 231 -5.51 20.10 -9.06
N ASN A 232 -6.57 19.86 -8.27
CA ASN A 232 -7.89 19.52 -8.81
C ASN A 232 -8.68 20.76 -9.29
N THR A 233 -8.45 21.92 -8.66
CA THR A 233 -9.12 23.17 -9.06
C THR A 233 -8.44 23.81 -10.27
N PHE A 234 -7.10 23.77 -10.30
CA PHE A 234 -6.28 24.42 -11.34
C PHE A 234 -5.47 23.37 -12.11
N THR A 235 -6.14 22.33 -12.61
CA THR A 235 -5.49 21.16 -13.23
C THR A 235 -4.55 21.52 -14.36
N ASP A 236 -4.99 22.36 -15.31
CA ASP A 236 -4.19 22.73 -16.48
C ASP A 236 -2.95 23.54 -16.08
N LEU A 237 -3.11 24.47 -15.15
CA LEU A 237 -1.99 25.27 -14.62
C LEU A 237 -0.98 24.36 -13.94
N TYR A 238 -1.44 23.48 -13.07
CA TYR A 238 -0.59 22.50 -12.40
C TYR A 238 0.16 21.61 -13.40
N MET A 239 -0.54 21.04 -14.38
CA MET A 239 0.09 20.16 -15.38
C MET A 239 1.14 20.89 -16.23
N ARG A 240 0.88 22.13 -16.65
CA ARG A 240 1.90 22.95 -17.34
C ARG A 240 3.14 23.21 -16.48
N MET A 241 2.96 23.48 -15.19
CA MET A 241 4.07 23.64 -14.26
C MET A 241 4.84 22.32 -14.05
N ALA A 242 4.12 21.22 -13.89
CA ALA A 242 4.71 19.90 -13.69
C ALA A 242 5.50 19.44 -14.91
N LEU A 243 5.01 19.65 -16.14
CA LEU A 243 5.75 19.34 -17.37
C LEU A 243 7.10 20.06 -17.45
N LYS A 244 7.16 21.35 -17.01
CA LYS A 244 8.43 22.08 -16.94
C LYS A 244 9.41 21.44 -15.96
N VAL A 245 8.93 21.00 -14.79
CA VAL A 245 9.76 20.28 -13.78
C VAL A 245 10.29 18.96 -14.34
N TRP A 246 9.47 18.24 -15.10
CA TRP A 246 9.85 16.98 -15.75
C TRP A 246 10.65 17.18 -17.05
N LYS A 247 10.96 18.44 -17.43
CA LYS A 247 11.68 18.79 -18.67
C LYS A 247 11.06 18.14 -19.92
N MET A 248 9.76 17.93 -19.91
CA MET A 248 9.01 17.48 -21.08
C MET A 248 8.69 18.69 -21.97
N ARG A 249 9.00 18.55 -23.25
CA ARG A 249 8.74 19.60 -24.27
C ARG A 249 7.44 19.31 -25.01
#